data_825c4e7addc95bbec38711246cd506de
#
_entry.id   825c4e7addc95bbec38711246cd506de
#
_cell.length_a   1.000
_cell.length_b   1.000
_cell.length_c   1.000
_cell.angle_alpha   90.00
_cell.angle_beta   90.00
_cell.angle_gamma   90.00
#
_symmetry.space_group_name_H-M   'P 1'
#
loop_
_entity.id
_entity.type
_entity.pdbx_description
1 polymer ?
#
loop_
_entity_poly.entity_id
_entity_poly.type
_entity_poly.pdbx_seq_one_letter_code
_entity_poly.pdbx_strand_id
1 'polypeptide(L)'
;MEIRTDVPDAPILVTAGGLFHYFEESKVVGLLRMLTRFGEIEIVFDSVSKSGMAMMRKKYMKQVGHGDAQMFFYVDSASVLAGKIDNGVRVLAEEPYYRHIPRTGLKLSTKVSMAVSDRFCMVKMVHLCHGNKSID
;
A
#
# COMPACT_ATOMS: atom_id res chain seq x y z
N MET A 1 -14.92 -15.69 -7.63
CA MET A 1 -13.88 -15.88 -6.62
C MET A 1 -14.55 -16.29 -5.32
N GLU A 2 -14.43 -17.57 -5.00
CA GLU A 2 -14.99 -18.16 -3.79
C GLU A 2 -13.97 -17.97 -2.66
N ILE A 3 -14.19 -16.99 -1.79
CA ILE A 3 -13.26 -16.70 -0.68
C ILE A 3 -13.76 -17.28 0.64
N ARG A 4 -15.03 -17.74 0.73
CA ARG A 4 -15.61 -18.14 2.01
C ARG A 4 -16.58 -19.32 1.88
N THR A 5 -16.07 -20.51 2.05
CA THR A 5 -16.92 -21.68 2.27
C THR A 5 -16.95 -22.12 3.73
N ASP A 6 -15.88 -21.89 4.49
CA ASP A 6 -15.70 -22.57 5.78
C ASP A 6 -15.94 -21.67 7.02
N VAL A 7 -15.82 -20.33 6.88
CA VAL A 7 -16.00 -19.39 8.00
C VAL A 7 -16.69 -18.11 7.51
N PRO A 8 -18.00 -18.11 7.28
CA PRO A 8 -18.71 -17.02 6.61
C PRO A 8 -18.67 -15.68 7.33
N ASP A 9 -18.56 -15.65 8.64
CA ASP A 9 -18.62 -14.43 9.48
C ASP A 9 -17.27 -14.02 10.07
N ALA A 10 -16.16 -14.64 9.67
CA ALA A 10 -14.85 -14.28 10.18
C ALA A 10 -14.34 -12.99 9.54
N PRO A 11 -13.66 -12.12 10.31
CA PRO A 11 -12.98 -10.95 9.74
C PRO A 11 -11.88 -11.39 8.77
N ILE A 12 -11.71 -10.62 7.70
CA ILE A 12 -10.74 -10.93 6.64
C ILE A 12 -9.57 -9.94 6.73
N LEU A 13 -8.36 -10.46 6.70
CA LEU A 13 -7.15 -9.67 6.49
C LEU A 13 -6.65 -9.91 5.07
N VAL A 14 -6.55 -8.85 4.30
CA VAL A 14 -5.95 -8.85 2.96
C VAL A 14 -4.59 -8.15 3.01
N THR A 15 -3.58 -8.80 2.48
CA THR A 15 -2.26 -8.20 2.34
C THR A 15 -1.84 -8.17 0.87
N ALA A 16 -1.29 -7.04 0.43
CA ALA A 16 -0.77 -6.87 -0.92
C ALA A 16 0.58 -6.17 -0.88
N GLY A 17 1.63 -6.90 -1.19
CA GLY A 17 2.99 -6.38 -1.23
C GLY A 17 3.51 -6.25 -2.66
N GLY A 18 4.05 -5.08 -3.01
CA GLY A 18 4.66 -4.82 -4.31
C GLY A 18 3.71 -4.96 -5.51
N LEU A 19 2.42 -4.76 -5.31
CA LEU A 19 1.41 -5.11 -6.32
C LEU A 19 0.69 -3.91 -6.92
N PHE A 20 0.13 -3.04 -6.10
CA PHE A 20 -0.85 -2.05 -6.55
C PHE A 20 -0.29 -0.98 -7.47
N HIS A 21 0.98 -0.64 -7.35
CA HIS A 21 1.59 0.40 -8.19
C HIS A 21 1.66 0.04 -9.68
N TYR A 22 1.49 -1.22 -10.06
CA TYR A 22 1.43 -1.63 -11.47
C TYR A 22 0.05 -1.47 -12.11
N PHE A 23 -0.96 -1.09 -11.34
CA PHE A 23 -2.33 -0.92 -11.83
C PHE A 23 -2.75 0.55 -11.82
N GLU A 24 -3.69 0.89 -12.69
CA GLU A 24 -4.35 2.19 -12.65
C GLU A 24 -5.16 2.36 -11.36
N GLU A 25 -5.26 3.58 -10.86
CA GLU A 25 -5.99 3.90 -9.63
C GLU A 25 -7.43 3.39 -9.66
N SER A 26 -8.12 3.54 -10.79
CA SER A 26 -9.51 3.08 -10.94
C SER A 26 -9.66 1.57 -10.70
N LYS A 27 -8.68 0.78 -11.12
CA LYS A 27 -8.68 -0.67 -10.91
C LYS A 27 -8.40 -1.04 -9.45
N VAL A 28 -7.46 -0.36 -8.82
CA VAL A 28 -7.16 -0.56 -7.39
C VAL A 28 -8.37 -0.17 -6.55
N VAL A 29 -8.93 1.00 -6.76
CA VAL A 29 -10.13 1.47 -6.04
C VAL A 29 -11.31 0.53 -6.28
N GLY A 30 -11.52 0.07 -7.51
CA GLY A 30 -12.56 -0.90 -7.84
C GLY A 30 -12.41 -2.22 -7.09
N LEU A 31 -11.19 -2.75 -7.02
CA LEU A 31 -10.89 -3.96 -6.25
C LEU A 31 -11.16 -3.74 -4.74
N LEU A 32 -10.67 -2.65 -4.19
CA LEU A 32 -10.85 -2.35 -2.77
C LEU A 32 -12.34 -2.16 -2.41
N ARG A 33 -13.12 -1.51 -3.27
CA ARG A 33 -14.58 -1.42 -3.12
C ARG A 33 -15.24 -2.80 -3.13
N MET A 34 -14.82 -3.67 -4.04
CA MET A 34 -15.36 -5.03 -4.10
C MET A 34 -15.06 -5.80 -2.81
N LEU A 35 -13.88 -5.63 -2.25
CA LEU A 35 -13.49 -6.28 -1.00
C LEU A 35 -14.33 -5.80 0.20
N THR A 36 -14.78 -4.55 0.23
CA THR A 36 -15.63 -4.05 1.33
C THR A 36 -16.99 -4.75 1.41
N ARG A 37 -17.42 -5.40 0.33
CA ARG A 37 -18.68 -6.17 0.30
C ARG A 37 -18.65 -7.45 1.13
N PHE A 38 -17.47 -7.92 1.51
CA PHE A 38 -17.30 -9.10 2.35
C PHE A 38 -17.54 -8.82 3.85
N GLY A 39 -17.86 -7.60 4.23
CA GLY A 39 -18.15 -7.22 5.61
C GLY A 39 -16.94 -6.65 6.34
N GLU A 40 -16.56 -7.23 7.47
CA GLU A 40 -15.41 -6.79 8.24
C GLU A 40 -14.10 -7.20 7.53
N ILE A 41 -13.33 -6.20 7.10
CA ILE A 41 -12.10 -6.43 6.36
C ILE A 41 -11.02 -5.44 6.79
N GLU A 42 -9.80 -5.93 6.92
CA GLU A 42 -8.60 -5.12 7.01
C GLU A 42 -7.73 -5.34 5.79
N ILE A 43 -7.13 -4.28 5.30
CA ILE A 43 -6.30 -4.30 4.11
C ILE A 43 -4.99 -3.62 4.43
N VAL A 44 -3.88 -4.36 4.26
CA VAL A 44 -2.52 -3.85 4.45
C VAL A 44 -1.77 -3.95 3.13
N PHE A 45 -1.25 -2.85 2.67
CA PHE A 45 -0.46 -2.82 1.44
C PHE A 45 0.65 -1.78 1.50
N ASP A 46 1.69 -2.01 0.71
CA ASP A 46 2.71 -1.01 0.48
C ASP A 46 2.37 -0.13 -0.72
N SER A 47 2.77 1.11 -0.66
CA SER A 47 2.60 2.04 -1.76
C SER A 47 3.74 3.06 -1.78
N VAL A 48 3.78 3.82 -2.84
CA VAL A 48 4.71 4.95 -3.00
C VAL A 48 3.93 6.25 -3.03
N SER A 49 4.57 7.34 -2.62
CA SER A 49 4.06 8.68 -2.86
C SER A 49 4.30 9.08 -4.32
N LYS A 50 3.70 10.17 -4.76
CA LYS A 50 3.94 10.73 -6.09
C LYS A 50 5.43 10.99 -6.34
N SER A 51 6.12 11.58 -5.38
CA SER A 51 7.57 11.82 -5.46
C SER A 51 8.37 10.53 -5.45
N GLY A 52 7.97 9.55 -4.63
CA GLY A 52 8.59 8.22 -4.59
C GLY A 52 8.44 7.50 -5.93
N MET A 53 7.28 7.57 -6.54
CA MET A 53 7.04 6.98 -7.87
C MET A 53 7.90 7.64 -8.95
N ALA A 54 8.01 8.96 -8.94
CA ALA A 54 8.88 9.69 -9.88
C ALA A 54 10.35 9.27 -9.75
N MET A 55 10.83 9.09 -8.52
CA MET A 55 12.18 8.63 -8.26
C MET A 55 12.37 7.17 -8.71
N MET A 56 11.43 6.29 -8.43
CA MET A 56 11.48 4.89 -8.86
C MET A 56 11.49 4.76 -10.38
N ARG A 57 10.65 5.50 -11.09
CA ARG A 57 10.63 5.54 -12.55
C ARG A 57 11.99 5.97 -13.11
N LYS A 58 12.58 7.02 -12.54
CA LYS A 58 13.89 7.53 -12.96
C LYS A 58 15.01 6.51 -12.74
N LYS A 59 14.98 5.81 -11.61
CA LYS A 59 15.95 4.77 -11.26
C LYS A 59 15.78 3.53 -12.16
N TYR A 60 14.56 3.13 -12.42
CA TYR A 60 14.23 1.98 -13.26
C TYR A 60 14.64 2.22 -14.73
N MET A 61 14.37 3.39 -15.27
CA MET A 61 14.79 3.79 -16.62
C MET A 61 16.31 3.74 -16.81
N LYS A 62 17.09 4.00 -15.75
CA LYS A 62 18.56 3.92 -15.80
C LYS A 62 19.10 2.49 -15.76
N GLN A 63 18.39 1.56 -15.09
CA GLN A 63 18.88 0.20 -14.88
C GLN A 63 18.46 -0.78 -15.98
N VAL A 64 17.32 -0.61 -16.61
CA VAL A 64 16.69 -1.60 -17.48
C VAL A 64 16.57 -1.14 -18.93
N GLY A 65 16.86 0.11 -19.24
CA GLY A 65 16.86 0.68 -20.60
C GLY A 65 15.48 0.75 -21.29
N HIS A 66 14.59 -0.20 -21.05
CA HIS A 66 13.19 -0.24 -21.50
C HIS A 66 12.39 -1.01 -20.48
N GLY A 67 11.86 -0.31 -19.47
CA GLY A 67 10.99 -0.94 -18.48
C GLY A 67 9.58 -1.15 -19.03
N ASP A 68 9.22 -2.39 -19.36
CA ASP A 68 7.86 -2.77 -19.73
C ASP A 68 6.86 -2.64 -18.54
N ALA A 69 7.36 -2.53 -17.31
CA ALA A 69 6.55 -2.38 -16.12
C ALA A 69 6.28 -0.89 -15.85
N GLN A 70 5.17 -0.38 -16.35
CA GLN A 70 4.71 0.97 -16.02
C GLN A 70 4.09 0.98 -14.64
N MET A 71 4.40 2.03 -13.86
CA MET A 71 3.85 2.26 -12.53
C MET A 71 2.84 3.41 -12.60
N PHE A 72 1.63 3.17 -12.08
CA PHE A 72 0.52 4.12 -12.18
C PHE A 72 0.01 4.59 -10.83
N PHE A 73 -0.19 3.65 -9.90
CA PHE A 73 -0.84 3.93 -8.64
C PHE A 73 0.15 4.40 -7.58
N TYR A 74 -0.18 5.51 -6.94
CA TYR A 74 0.53 6.04 -5.79
C TYR A 74 -0.46 6.56 -4.74
N VAL A 75 -0.03 6.69 -3.50
CA VAL A 75 -0.82 7.21 -2.39
C VAL A 75 -0.09 8.34 -1.73
N ASP A 76 -0.56 9.57 -1.90
CA ASP A 76 -0.06 10.72 -1.13
C ASP A 76 -0.74 10.81 0.23
N SER A 77 -2.04 10.51 0.28
CA SER A 77 -2.81 10.48 1.52
C SER A 77 -3.72 9.25 1.58
N ALA A 78 -3.54 8.42 2.59
CA ALA A 78 -4.39 7.26 2.82
C ALA A 78 -5.83 7.65 3.11
N SER A 79 -6.06 8.79 3.78
CA SER A 79 -7.41 9.31 4.06
C SER A 79 -8.15 9.68 2.78
N VAL A 80 -7.47 10.29 1.82
CA VAL A 80 -8.05 10.63 0.52
C VAL A 80 -8.41 9.35 -0.25
N LEU A 81 -7.52 8.36 -0.26
CA LEU A 81 -7.77 7.06 -0.86
C LEU A 81 -8.98 6.37 -0.21
N ALA A 82 -9.05 6.34 1.11
CA ALA A 82 -10.15 5.72 1.84
C ALA A 82 -11.50 6.33 1.43
N GLY A 83 -11.58 7.65 1.29
CA GLY A 83 -12.77 8.35 0.81
C GLY A 83 -13.17 8.00 -0.62
N LYS A 84 -12.23 7.63 -1.47
CA LYS A 84 -12.51 7.16 -2.84
C LYS A 84 -13.05 5.73 -2.87
N ILE A 85 -12.72 4.91 -1.88
CA ILE A 85 -13.17 3.52 -1.80
C ILE A 85 -14.61 3.46 -1.29
N ASP A 86 -14.86 3.92 -0.09
CA ASP A 86 -16.18 3.93 0.54
C ASP A 86 -16.16 4.81 1.80
N ASN A 87 -17.32 5.37 2.17
CA ASN A 87 -17.45 6.19 3.37
C ASN A 87 -17.19 5.42 4.69
N GLY A 88 -17.38 4.10 4.68
CA GLY A 88 -17.12 3.23 5.81
C GLY A 88 -15.67 2.79 5.98
N VAL A 89 -14.79 3.16 5.06
CA VAL A 89 -13.36 2.83 5.13
C VAL A 89 -12.62 3.82 6.01
N ARG A 90 -11.84 3.30 6.95
CA ARG A 90 -11.03 4.08 7.88
C ARG A 90 -9.55 3.75 7.73
N VAL A 91 -8.70 4.74 7.96
CA VAL A 91 -7.25 4.55 8.00
C VAL A 91 -6.85 4.16 9.42
N LEU A 92 -6.29 2.96 9.59
CA LEU A 92 -5.72 2.51 10.85
C LEU A 92 -4.27 2.97 11.01
N ALA A 93 -3.50 2.92 9.92
CA ALA A 93 -2.11 3.38 9.91
C ALA A 93 -1.69 3.82 8.51
N GLU A 94 -0.82 4.82 8.46
CA GLU A 94 -0.08 5.26 7.28
C GLU A 94 1.32 5.60 7.76
N GLU A 95 2.28 4.73 7.49
CA GLU A 95 3.61 4.83 8.08
C GLU A 95 4.72 4.69 7.03
N PRO A 96 5.88 5.35 7.23
CA PRO A 96 7.05 5.11 6.40
C PRO A 96 7.42 3.62 6.42
N TYR A 97 7.74 3.08 5.25
CA TYR A 97 7.95 1.65 5.06
C TYR A 97 9.06 1.07 5.95
N TYR A 98 10.15 1.80 6.10
CA TYR A 98 11.33 1.32 6.84
C TYR A 98 11.33 1.67 8.33
N ARG A 99 10.25 2.28 8.83
CA ARG A 99 10.18 2.78 10.22
C ARG A 99 10.51 1.73 11.27
N HIS A 100 10.01 0.52 11.09
CA HIS A 100 10.16 -0.58 12.05
C HIS A 100 11.19 -1.63 11.61
N ILE A 101 11.89 -1.40 10.51
CA ILE A 101 12.86 -2.35 9.98
C ILE A 101 14.22 -2.13 10.69
N PRO A 102 14.79 -3.18 11.31
CA PRO A 102 16.11 -3.07 11.93
C PRO A 102 17.19 -2.68 10.93
N ARG A 103 18.05 -1.76 11.32
CA ARG A 103 19.15 -1.25 10.48
C ARG A 103 20.50 -1.84 10.83
N THR A 104 20.55 -2.79 11.78
CA THR A 104 21.77 -3.47 12.22
C THR A 104 22.33 -4.36 11.10
N GLY A 105 23.64 -4.31 10.88
CA GLY A 105 24.31 -5.13 9.86
C GLY A 105 24.19 -4.62 8.41
N LEU A 106 23.49 -3.51 8.19
CA LEU A 106 23.34 -2.92 6.85
C LEU A 106 24.51 -1.98 6.52
N LYS A 107 24.82 -1.88 5.23
CA LYS A 107 25.79 -0.90 4.72
C LYS A 107 25.31 0.52 4.99
N LEU A 108 26.24 1.45 5.20
CA LEU A 108 25.92 2.86 5.46
C LEU A 108 25.08 3.48 4.34
N SER A 109 25.39 3.17 3.08
CA SER A 109 24.61 3.63 1.92
C SER A 109 23.15 3.18 1.98
N THR A 110 22.90 1.94 2.42
CA THR A 110 21.54 1.42 2.59
C THR A 110 20.83 2.13 3.73
N LYS A 111 21.49 2.34 4.87
CA LYS A 111 20.92 3.08 6.01
C LYS A 111 20.53 4.50 5.63
N VAL A 112 21.38 5.18 4.87
CA VAL A 112 21.09 6.54 4.37
C VAL A 112 19.90 6.54 3.41
N SER A 113 19.85 5.59 2.48
CA SER A 113 18.72 5.47 1.54
C SER A 113 17.40 5.22 2.27
N MET A 114 17.39 4.35 3.28
CA MET A 114 16.21 4.08 4.11
C MET A 114 15.78 5.35 4.87
N ALA A 115 16.72 6.06 5.46
CA ALA A 115 16.44 7.29 6.21
C ALA A 115 15.87 8.39 5.32
N VAL A 116 16.41 8.56 4.11
CA VAL A 116 15.92 9.52 3.12
C VAL A 116 14.51 9.13 2.66
N SER A 117 14.28 7.86 2.35
CA SER A 117 12.97 7.35 1.95
C SER A 117 11.91 7.61 3.04
N ASP A 118 12.24 7.33 4.31
CA ASP A 118 11.34 7.55 5.44
C ASP A 118 11.09 9.04 5.68
N ARG A 119 12.12 9.87 5.58
CA ARG A 119 12.01 11.32 5.79
C ARG A 119 11.05 11.99 4.81
N PHE A 120 11.04 11.53 3.57
CA PHE A 120 10.17 12.06 2.51
C PHE A 120 8.94 11.18 2.25
N CYS A 121 8.70 10.17 3.07
CA CYS A 121 7.59 9.22 2.91
C CYS A 121 7.47 8.68 1.48
N MET A 122 8.60 8.33 0.86
CA MET A 122 8.65 7.87 -0.53
C MET A 122 7.97 6.52 -0.70
N VAL A 123 8.21 5.61 0.24
CA VAL A 123 7.52 4.31 0.34
C VAL A 123 6.84 4.23 1.69
N LYS A 124 5.62 3.76 1.70
CA LYS A 124 4.80 3.69 2.91
C LYS A 124 4.01 2.39 3.00
N MET A 125 3.67 2.02 4.23
CA MET A 125 2.68 1.00 4.53
C MET A 125 1.34 1.68 4.84
N VAL A 126 0.30 1.20 4.21
CA VAL A 126 -1.08 1.67 4.42
C VAL A 126 -1.90 0.54 5.00
N HIS A 127 -2.60 0.83 6.09
CA HIS A 127 -3.51 -0.10 6.75
C HIS A 127 -4.90 0.52 6.82
N LEU A 128 -5.84 -0.08 6.13
CA LEU A 128 -7.23 0.35 6.05
C LEU A 128 -8.12 -0.71 6.70
N CYS A 129 -9.26 -0.28 7.20
CA CYS A 129 -10.32 -1.19 7.65
C CYS A 129 -11.69 -0.73 7.18
N HIS A 130 -12.59 -1.70 7.04
CA HIS A 130 -14.01 -1.49 6.76
C HIS A 130 -14.83 -2.39 7.69
N GLY A 131 -15.94 -1.86 8.24
CA GLY A 131 -16.81 -2.56 9.16
C GLY A 131 -16.86 -1.94 10.56
N ASN A 132 -17.72 -2.47 11.45
CA ASN A 132 -18.07 -1.85 12.72
C ASN A 132 -17.12 -2.15 13.87
N LYS A 133 -16.16 -3.05 13.72
CA LYS A 133 -15.21 -3.38 14.78
C LYS A 133 -13.79 -3.03 14.35
N SER A 134 -13.13 -2.18 15.12
CA SER A 134 -11.69 -2.21 15.19
C SER A 134 -11.30 -3.55 15.80
N ILE A 135 -10.50 -4.31 15.13
CA ILE A 135 -9.82 -5.44 15.75
C ILE A 135 -8.75 -4.82 16.65
N ASP A 136 -9.08 -4.71 17.93
CA ASP A 136 -8.13 -4.30 18.97
C ASP A 136 -7.10 -5.41 19.19
#